data_be051322e1836f9fa556a2a464cd08e3
#
_entry.id   be051322e1836f9fa556a2a464cd08e3
#
_cell.length_a   1.000
_cell.length_b   1.000
_cell.length_c   1.000
_cell.angle_alpha   90.00
_cell.angle_beta   90.00
_cell.angle_gamma   90.00
#
_symmetry.space_group_name_H-M   'P 1'
#
loop_
_entity.id
_entity.type
_entity.pdbx_description
1 polymer ?
#
loop_
_entity_poly.entity_id
_entity_poly.type
_entity_poly.pdbx_seq_one_letter_code
_entity_poly.pdbx_strand_id
1 'polypeptide(L)'
;MTAASSHPLGLTFASFAGLGPEAGFTAAQWAVDAGYRSFWVAETTGLEAFSTLAAIGAARPELDLGTGVLATQLRTPGVTAMGAATLQALHPDRNILLGIGVSSPTVVRRWHGAEYGDRPLARMREELTLLRLCLSGEKVDFAGDFHTVKGFRLGVRLGERRPKIILAALNPLMLRLAGELADGVLLNYLPASHVAWSVEQVRAGGDATVYGYVHVGVTDPEPNRDLGRKDLFSYIVVDAYADNFIRAGFADEVAQVRECHAAGNREAALAAVSDRMVDAIDILGDAHHVHASVQAYVNAGVDVPIVMPMPWGPDRMGVISDTINAAAGRL
;
A
#
# COMPACT_ATOMS: atom_id res chain seq x y z
N MET A 1 27.46 17.14 3.86
CA MET A 1 26.83 16.36 2.77
C MET A 1 26.47 14.99 3.35
N THR A 2 25.25 14.83 3.83
CA THR A 2 24.71 13.55 4.28
C THR A 2 24.55 12.64 3.07
N ALA A 3 25.02 11.41 3.15
CA ALA A 3 24.88 10.43 2.09
C ALA A 3 23.37 10.23 1.78
N ALA A 4 22.99 10.40 0.51
CA ALA A 4 21.64 10.08 0.05
C ALA A 4 21.32 8.63 0.44
N SER A 5 20.08 8.36 0.85
CA SER A 5 19.62 7.02 1.18
C SER A 5 20.00 6.03 0.06
N SER A 6 20.68 4.94 0.41
CA SER A 6 21.08 3.89 -0.54
C SER A 6 19.89 3.06 -1.03
N HIS A 7 18.72 3.18 -0.41
CA HIS A 7 17.51 2.45 -0.74
C HIS A 7 16.58 3.27 -1.63
N PRO A 8 15.95 2.66 -2.65
CA PRO A 8 14.99 3.34 -3.50
C PRO A 8 13.73 3.69 -2.71
N LEU A 9 13.29 4.94 -2.77
CA LEU A 9 12.05 5.40 -2.15
C LEU A 9 10.89 5.36 -3.14
N GLY A 10 9.71 5.04 -2.63
CA GLY A 10 8.42 5.25 -3.29
C GLY A 10 7.61 6.34 -2.62
N LEU A 11 6.71 6.98 -3.34
CA LEU A 11 5.71 7.92 -2.82
C LEU A 11 4.32 7.38 -3.09
N THR A 12 3.43 7.35 -2.10
CA THR A 12 2.02 7.05 -2.35
C THR A 12 1.14 8.29 -2.29
N PHE A 13 0.16 8.34 -3.19
CA PHE A 13 -0.86 9.39 -3.25
C PHE A 13 -2.05 9.10 -2.33
N ALA A 14 -2.11 7.92 -1.71
CA ALA A 14 -3.29 7.42 -0.98
C ALA A 14 -3.79 8.40 0.11
N SER A 15 -2.89 8.94 0.94
CA SER A 15 -3.25 9.77 2.09
C SER A 15 -3.72 11.19 1.72
N PHE A 16 -3.42 11.67 0.52
CA PHE A 16 -3.77 13.02 0.08
C PHE A 16 -4.53 13.08 -1.25
N ALA A 17 -5.04 11.95 -1.75
CA ALA A 17 -5.84 11.89 -2.97
C ALA A 17 -7.08 12.81 -2.93
N GLY A 18 -7.62 13.06 -1.75
CA GLY A 18 -8.72 14.00 -1.53
C GLY A 18 -8.38 15.47 -1.84
N LEU A 19 -7.11 15.83 -2.03
CA LEU A 19 -6.69 17.17 -2.47
C LEU A 19 -6.82 17.35 -4.00
N GLY A 20 -7.22 16.29 -4.70
CA GLY A 20 -7.44 16.31 -6.15
C GLY A 20 -6.19 15.94 -6.98
N PRO A 21 -6.36 15.73 -8.29
CA PRO A 21 -5.30 15.22 -9.17
C PRO A 21 -4.09 16.15 -9.27
N GLU A 22 -4.28 17.48 -9.21
CA GLU A 22 -3.18 18.45 -9.27
C GLU A 22 -2.18 18.29 -8.12
N ALA A 23 -2.67 17.93 -6.92
CA ALA A 23 -1.79 17.61 -5.80
C ALA A 23 -0.92 16.37 -6.09
N GLY A 24 -1.49 15.37 -6.77
CA GLY A 24 -0.77 14.19 -7.22
C GLY A 24 0.34 14.52 -8.22
N PHE A 25 0.07 15.35 -9.24
CA PHE A 25 1.06 15.81 -10.21
C PHE A 25 2.19 16.61 -9.56
N THR A 26 1.83 17.51 -8.66
CA THR A 26 2.79 18.33 -7.91
C THR A 26 3.70 17.45 -7.04
N ALA A 27 3.12 16.55 -6.26
CA ALA A 27 3.86 15.64 -5.40
C ALA A 27 4.74 14.65 -6.20
N ALA A 28 4.29 14.20 -7.38
CA ALA A 28 5.10 13.38 -8.27
C ALA A 28 6.34 14.13 -8.78
N GLN A 29 6.22 15.44 -9.08
CA GLN A 29 7.38 16.27 -9.42
C GLN A 29 8.35 16.38 -8.24
N TRP A 30 7.85 16.70 -7.04
CA TRP A 30 8.69 16.76 -5.83
C TRP A 30 9.39 15.43 -5.55
N ALA A 31 8.71 14.31 -5.79
CA ALA A 31 9.31 12.98 -5.63
C ALA A 31 10.46 12.76 -6.63
N VAL A 32 10.29 13.12 -7.90
CA VAL A 32 11.39 13.08 -8.91
C VAL A 32 12.55 13.96 -8.47
N ASP A 33 12.27 15.20 -8.09
CA ASP A 33 13.30 16.16 -7.63
C ASP A 33 14.03 15.64 -6.40
N ALA A 34 13.34 14.93 -5.50
CA ALA A 34 13.91 14.31 -4.31
C ALA A 34 14.60 12.95 -4.55
N GLY A 35 14.54 12.40 -5.77
CA GLY A 35 15.22 11.16 -6.16
C GLY A 35 14.43 9.89 -5.87
N TYR A 36 13.13 9.98 -5.66
CA TYR A 36 12.25 8.81 -5.54
C TYR A 36 12.22 8.01 -6.84
N ARG A 37 11.92 6.73 -6.73
CA ARG A 37 11.93 5.79 -7.87
C ARG A 37 10.55 5.35 -8.30
N SER A 38 9.54 5.43 -7.45
CA SER A 38 8.19 4.96 -7.79
C SER A 38 7.10 5.85 -7.21
N PHE A 39 5.96 5.89 -7.92
CA PHE A 39 4.74 6.57 -7.50
C PHE A 39 3.58 5.58 -7.44
N TRP A 40 2.80 5.62 -6.34
CA TRP A 40 1.78 4.64 -6.03
C TRP A 40 0.41 5.28 -5.85
N VAL A 41 -0.62 4.62 -6.39
CA VAL A 41 -2.01 5.06 -6.27
C VAL A 41 -2.85 3.95 -5.66
N ALA A 42 -3.53 4.24 -4.55
CA ALA A 42 -4.53 3.36 -3.95
C ALA A 42 -5.91 3.60 -4.60
N GLU A 43 -6.73 2.54 -4.64
CA GLU A 43 -8.08 2.63 -5.17
C GLU A 43 -9.10 2.25 -4.10
N THR A 44 -9.97 3.21 -3.76
CA THR A 44 -11.09 3.00 -2.84
C THR A 44 -12.37 3.63 -3.41
N THR A 45 -12.56 4.95 -3.24
CA THR A 45 -13.72 5.72 -3.74
C THR A 45 -13.29 7.01 -4.44
N GLY A 46 -11.97 7.22 -4.56
CA GLY A 46 -11.40 8.41 -5.16
C GLY A 46 -11.03 8.21 -6.64
N LEU A 47 -9.80 8.59 -6.98
CA LEU A 47 -9.28 8.46 -8.34
C LEU A 47 -9.05 6.98 -8.71
N GLU A 48 -9.41 6.62 -9.94
CA GLU A 48 -9.15 5.29 -10.51
C GLU A 48 -7.64 5.14 -10.78
N ALA A 49 -7.08 4.00 -10.35
CA ALA A 49 -5.64 3.85 -10.25
C ALA A 49 -4.93 3.85 -11.60
N PHE A 50 -5.38 3.06 -12.58
CA PHE A 50 -4.70 2.95 -13.87
C PHE A 50 -4.74 4.24 -14.68
N SER A 51 -5.88 4.95 -14.69
CA SER A 51 -6.03 6.24 -15.36
C SER A 51 -5.10 7.29 -14.74
N THR A 52 -5.05 7.33 -13.41
CA THR A 52 -4.18 8.26 -12.67
C THR A 52 -2.71 7.96 -12.93
N LEU A 53 -2.31 6.70 -12.85
CA LEU A 53 -0.92 6.28 -13.09
C LEU A 53 -0.49 6.51 -14.53
N ALA A 54 -1.37 6.29 -15.53
CA ALA A 54 -1.07 6.59 -16.92
C ALA A 54 -0.77 8.09 -17.11
N ALA A 55 -1.57 8.97 -16.50
CA ALA A 55 -1.37 10.41 -16.57
C ALA A 55 -0.08 10.85 -15.84
N ILE A 56 0.18 10.33 -14.63
CA ILE A 56 1.40 10.61 -13.86
C ILE A 56 2.64 10.11 -14.64
N GLY A 57 2.63 8.88 -15.17
CA GLY A 57 3.74 8.33 -15.92
C GLY A 57 4.06 9.11 -17.19
N ALA A 58 3.04 9.62 -17.90
CA ALA A 58 3.23 10.49 -19.05
C ALA A 58 3.88 11.83 -18.67
N ALA A 59 3.53 12.38 -17.49
CA ALA A 59 4.09 13.63 -16.99
C ALA A 59 5.47 13.45 -16.32
N ARG A 60 5.76 12.28 -15.76
CA ARG A 60 6.99 11.94 -15.00
C ARG A 60 7.51 10.57 -15.41
N PRO A 61 8.14 10.48 -16.60
CA PRO A 61 8.59 9.21 -17.16
C PRO A 61 9.76 8.58 -16.38
N GLU A 62 10.30 9.26 -15.37
CA GLU A 62 11.37 8.77 -14.49
C GLU A 62 10.86 7.77 -13.45
N LEU A 63 9.55 7.77 -13.15
CA LEU A 63 8.96 7.00 -12.06
C LEU A 63 8.47 5.62 -12.53
N ASP A 64 8.79 4.58 -11.78
CA ASP A 64 8.05 3.32 -11.79
C ASP A 64 6.64 3.56 -11.24
N LEU A 65 5.63 2.83 -11.72
CA LEU A 65 4.23 3.10 -11.42
C LEU A 65 3.59 1.93 -10.66
N GLY A 66 3.01 2.21 -9.51
CA GLY A 66 2.46 1.19 -8.62
C GLY A 66 0.99 1.38 -8.26
N THR A 67 0.20 0.30 -8.27
CA THR A 67 -1.10 0.30 -7.60
C THR A 67 -0.93 -0.15 -6.16
N GLY A 68 -1.46 0.60 -5.20
CA GLY A 68 -1.22 0.32 -3.79
C GLY A 68 -2.46 0.38 -2.90
N VAL A 69 -3.46 -0.50 -3.08
CA VAL A 69 -3.58 -1.61 -4.01
C VAL A 69 -4.95 -1.61 -4.71
N LEU A 70 -5.11 -2.48 -5.70
CA LEU A 70 -6.42 -2.79 -6.27
C LEU A 70 -7.09 -3.89 -5.45
N ALA A 71 -8.38 -3.72 -5.17
CA ALA A 71 -9.19 -4.77 -4.55
C ALA A 71 -9.54 -5.85 -5.61
N THR A 72 -9.12 -7.10 -5.37
CA THR A 72 -9.35 -8.21 -6.31
C THR A 72 -10.82 -8.51 -6.55
N GLN A 73 -11.71 -8.15 -5.62
CA GLN A 73 -13.15 -8.33 -5.74
C GLN A 73 -13.82 -7.35 -6.72
N LEU A 74 -13.14 -6.25 -7.08
CA LEU A 74 -13.72 -5.20 -7.92
C LEU A 74 -13.38 -5.34 -9.41
N ARG A 75 -12.45 -6.25 -9.75
CA ARG A 75 -12.02 -6.52 -11.13
C ARG A 75 -11.80 -8.02 -11.33
N THR A 76 -12.02 -8.50 -12.54
CA THR A 76 -11.59 -9.87 -12.89
C THR A 76 -10.08 -9.90 -13.18
N PRO A 77 -9.39 -11.04 -12.99
CA PRO A 77 -7.95 -11.17 -13.30
C PRO A 77 -7.60 -10.75 -14.74
N GLY A 78 -8.47 -11.09 -15.71
CA GLY A 78 -8.29 -10.69 -17.10
C GLY A 78 -8.34 -9.17 -17.30
N VAL A 79 -9.29 -8.48 -16.69
CA VAL A 79 -9.40 -7.00 -16.76
C VAL A 79 -8.23 -6.33 -16.05
N THR A 80 -7.81 -6.86 -14.90
CA THR A 80 -6.64 -6.38 -14.16
C THR A 80 -5.36 -6.54 -15.00
N ALA A 81 -5.19 -7.70 -15.64
CA ALA A 81 -4.05 -7.93 -16.54
C ALA A 81 -4.05 -6.97 -17.74
N MET A 82 -5.22 -6.69 -18.34
CA MET A 82 -5.36 -5.72 -19.43
C MET A 82 -4.93 -4.30 -18.98
N GLY A 83 -5.37 -3.86 -17.81
CA GLY A 83 -4.98 -2.55 -17.26
C GLY A 83 -3.48 -2.44 -17.03
N ALA A 84 -2.89 -3.42 -16.36
CA ALA A 84 -1.45 -3.45 -16.08
C ALA A 84 -0.61 -3.53 -17.37
N ALA A 85 -1.04 -4.35 -18.34
CA ALA A 85 -0.36 -4.47 -19.63
C ALA A 85 -0.46 -3.21 -20.47
N THR A 86 -1.61 -2.51 -20.43
CA THR A 86 -1.77 -1.21 -21.09
C THR A 86 -0.82 -0.19 -20.49
N LEU A 87 -0.75 -0.13 -19.17
CA LEU A 87 0.17 0.78 -18.48
C LEU A 87 1.63 0.47 -18.82
N GLN A 88 2.01 -0.83 -18.88
CA GLN A 88 3.36 -1.25 -19.30
C GLN A 88 3.66 -0.88 -20.75
N ALA A 89 2.69 -0.99 -21.66
CA ALA A 89 2.88 -0.62 -23.05
C ALA A 89 3.03 0.91 -23.25
N LEU A 90 2.34 1.70 -22.42
CA LEU A 90 2.47 3.17 -22.39
C LEU A 90 3.83 3.62 -21.81
N HIS A 91 4.40 2.82 -20.90
CA HIS A 91 5.65 3.11 -20.17
C HIS A 91 6.63 1.93 -20.28
N PRO A 92 7.16 1.62 -21.48
CA PRO A 92 7.92 0.39 -21.74
C PRO A 92 9.24 0.31 -20.95
N ASP A 93 9.82 1.44 -20.61
CA ASP A 93 11.11 1.53 -19.92
C ASP A 93 10.98 1.55 -18.38
N ARG A 94 9.77 1.51 -17.84
CA ARG A 94 9.50 1.56 -16.41
C ARG A 94 8.96 0.24 -15.87
N ASN A 95 9.13 0.00 -14.57
CA ASN A 95 8.47 -1.11 -13.94
C ASN A 95 7.02 -0.72 -13.61
N ILE A 96 6.10 -1.60 -13.95
CA ILE A 96 4.72 -1.54 -13.47
C ILE A 96 4.58 -2.50 -12.30
N LEU A 97 4.26 -1.95 -11.14
CA LEU A 97 4.15 -2.64 -9.86
C LEU A 97 2.65 -2.84 -9.57
N LEU A 98 2.12 -3.97 -10.05
CA LEU A 98 0.70 -4.29 -9.93
C LEU A 98 0.38 -4.79 -8.53
N GLY A 99 0.09 -3.86 -7.64
CA GLY A 99 -0.32 -4.16 -6.27
C GLY A 99 -1.79 -4.54 -6.20
N ILE A 100 -2.06 -5.71 -5.65
CA ILE A 100 -3.40 -6.25 -5.42
C ILE A 100 -3.57 -6.69 -3.98
N GLY A 101 -4.80 -6.76 -3.50
CA GLY A 101 -5.07 -7.20 -2.15
C GLY A 101 -6.54 -7.53 -1.89
N VAL A 102 -6.79 -8.11 -0.73
CA VAL A 102 -8.15 -8.27 -0.20
C VAL A 102 -8.52 -6.97 0.51
N SER A 103 -9.60 -6.34 0.06
CA SER A 103 -10.11 -5.13 0.70
C SER A 103 -11.00 -5.47 1.91
N SER A 104 -11.64 -4.46 2.51
CA SER A 104 -12.58 -4.67 3.60
C SER A 104 -14.01 -4.95 3.10
N PRO A 105 -14.86 -5.64 3.89
CA PRO A 105 -16.26 -5.81 3.56
C PRO A 105 -17.01 -4.48 3.37
N THR A 106 -16.58 -3.43 4.06
CA THR A 106 -17.16 -2.09 3.91
C THR A 106 -16.88 -1.54 2.52
N VAL A 107 -15.65 -1.58 2.05
CA VAL A 107 -15.29 -1.10 0.71
C VAL A 107 -16.01 -1.93 -0.35
N VAL A 108 -15.88 -3.25 -0.29
CA VAL A 108 -16.37 -4.13 -1.36
C VAL A 108 -17.90 -4.19 -1.40
N ARG A 109 -18.55 -4.49 -0.26
CA ARG A 109 -20.01 -4.70 -0.23
C ARG A 109 -20.79 -3.39 -0.15
N ARG A 110 -20.40 -2.50 0.79
CA ARG A 110 -21.23 -1.33 1.07
C ARG A 110 -20.99 -0.18 0.10
N TRP A 111 -19.74 0.02 -0.33
CA TRP A 111 -19.41 1.14 -1.22
C TRP A 111 -19.50 0.77 -2.70
N HIS A 112 -19.04 -0.42 -3.06
CA HIS A 112 -19.01 -0.85 -4.47
C HIS A 112 -20.09 -1.87 -4.85
N GLY A 113 -20.87 -2.41 -3.90
CA GLY A 113 -21.95 -3.34 -4.19
C GLY A 113 -21.48 -4.69 -4.76
N ALA A 114 -20.21 -5.02 -4.57
CA ALA A 114 -19.62 -6.26 -5.06
C ALA A 114 -19.65 -7.36 -3.97
N GLU A 115 -19.49 -8.61 -4.39
CA GLU A 115 -19.42 -9.73 -3.47
C GLU A 115 -18.02 -9.82 -2.84
N TYR A 116 -17.96 -9.82 -1.50
CA TYR A 116 -16.69 -9.96 -0.78
C TYR A 116 -16.12 -11.37 -0.88
N GLY A 117 -17.00 -12.36 -0.84
CA GLY A 117 -16.63 -13.78 -0.86
C GLY A 117 -16.16 -14.31 0.49
N ASP A 118 -15.81 -15.58 0.48
CA ASP A 118 -15.22 -16.35 1.57
C ASP A 118 -13.82 -16.87 1.19
N ARG A 119 -13.16 -17.61 2.07
CA ARG A 119 -11.86 -18.25 1.83
C ARG A 119 -10.81 -17.31 1.18
N PRO A 120 -10.51 -16.13 1.77
CA PRO A 120 -9.70 -15.10 1.11
C PRO A 120 -8.29 -15.58 0.70
N LEU A 121 -7.68 -16.50 1.46
CA LEU A 121 -6.36 -17.04 1.14
C LEU A 121 -6.40 -17.93 -0.11
N ALA A 122 -7.39 -18.84 -0.21
CA ALA A 122 -7.54 -19.73 -1.36
C ALA A 122 -7.90 -18.93 -2.62
N ARG A 123 -8.81 -17.96 -2.51
CA ARG A 123 -9.15 -17.03 -3.58
C ARG A 123 -7.93 -16.25 -4.07
N MET A 124 -7.11 -15.72 -3.15
CA MET A 124 -5.91 -14.96 -3.52
C MET A 124 -4.86 -15.83 -4.21
N ARG A 125 -4.69 -17.08 -3.78
CA ARG A 125 -3.81 -18.03 -4.46
C ARG A 125 -4.22 -18.27 -5.92
N GLU A 126 -5.52 -18.45 -6.13
CA GLU A 126 -6.08 -18.63 -7.48
C GLU A 126 -5.97 -17.35 -8.32
N GLU A 127 -6.25 -16.19 -7.72
CA GLU A 127 -6.10 -14.87 -8.33
C GLU A 127 -4.67 -14.61 -8.83
N LEU A 128 -3.67 -14.83 -7.97
CA LEU A 128 -2.25 -14.66 -8.33
C LEU A 128 -1.85 -15.59 -9.47
N THR A 129 -2.28 -16.86 -9.41
CA THR A 129 -1.99 -17.85 -10.44
C THR A 129 -2.61 -17.45 -11.78
N LEU A 130 -3.89 -17.11 -11.79
CA LEU A 130 -4.60 -16.75 -13.01
C LEU A 130 -4.10 -15.40 -13.58
N LEU A 131 -3.82 -14.42 -12.73
CA LEU A 131 -3.27 -13.13 -13.15
C LEU A 131 -1.89 -13.30 -13.83
N ARG A 132 -1.01 -14.14 -13.29
CA ARG A 132 0.28 -14.47 -13.89
C ARG A 132 0.12 -15.16 -15.25
N LEU A 133 -0.85 -16.08 -15.37
CA LEU A 133 -1.21 -16.71 -16.65
C LEU A 133 -1.73 -15.66 -17.65
N CYS A 134 -2.63 -14.77 -17.25
CA CYS A 134 -3.15 -13.71 -18.12
C CYS A 134 -2.04 -12.78 -18.64
N LEU A 135 -1.02 -12.48 -17.81
CA LEU A 135 0.12 -11.65 -18.17
C LEU A 135 1.20 -12.40 -18.98
N SER A 136 1.10 -13.72 -19.15
CA SER A 136 2.08 -14.51 -19.92
C SER A 136 2.08 -14.19 -21.41
N GLY A 137 0.93 -13.73 -21.95
CA GLY A 137 0.69 -13.56 -23.38
C GLY A 137 0.24 -14.84 -24.11
N GLU A 138 0.24 -15.97 -23.40
CA GLU A 138 -0.24 -17.24 -23.92
C GLU A 138 -1.79 -17.34 -23.86
N LYS A 139 -2.33 -18.35 -24.55
CA LYS A 139 -3.74 -18.66 -24.43
C LYS A 139 -4.03 -19.30 -23.08
N VAL A 140 -4.99 -18.76 -22.35
CA VAL A 140 -5.36 -19.19 -21.01
C VAL A 140 -6.70 -19.93 -21.05
N ASP A 141 -6.66 -21.19 -20.63
CA ASP A 141 -7.82 -21.99 -20.26
C ASP A 141 -7.63 -22.39 -18.79
N PHE A 142 -8.50 -21.92 -17.90
CA PHE A 142 -8.37 -22.08 -16.45
C PHE A 142 -9.72 -22.44 -15.83
N ALA A 143 -9.75 -23.43 -14.96
CA ALA A 143 -10.92 -23.84 -14.19
C ALA A 143 -10.50 -24.02 -12.73
N GLY A 144 -10.84 -23.04 -11.90
CA GLY A 144 -10.60 -23.03 -10.46
C GLY A 144 -11.89 -23.02 -9.66
N ASP A 145 -11.74 -22.84 -8.35
CA ASP A 145 -12.88 -22.74 -7.42
C ASP A 145 -13.61 -21.39 -7.53
N PHE A 146 -12.87 -20.32 -7.86
CA PHE A 146 -13.38 -18.95 -7.87
C PHE A 146 -13.46 -18.34 -9.27
N HIS A 147 -12.65 -18.81 -10.20
CA HIS A 147 -12.58 -18.28 -11.55
C HIS A 147 -12.63 -19.40 -12.59
N THR A 148 -13.37 -19.17 -13.65
CA THR A 148 -13.33 -20.01 -14.85
C THR A 148 -13.09 -19.11 -16.06
N VAL A 149 -12.00 -19.35 -16.78
CA VAL A 149 -11.60 -18.59 -17.96
C VAL A 149 -11.33 -19.57 -19.10
N LYS A 150 -11.85 -19.27 -20.29
CA LYS A 150 -11.67 -20.13 -21.47
C LYS A 150 -11.23 -19.31 -22.67
N GLY A 151 -10.07 -19.62 -23.20
CA GLY A 151 -9.55 -19.03 -24.44
C GLY A 151 -9.10 -17.58 -24.33
N PHE A 152 -8.90 -17.05 -23.10
CA PHE A 152 -8.37 -15.69 -22.93
C PHE A 152 -6.95 -15.60 -23.49
N ARG A 153 -6.68 -14.55 -24.22
CA ARG A 153 -5.32 -14.16 -24.61
C ARG A 153 -5.19 -12.65 -24.50
N LEU A 154 -4.15 -12.21 -23.82
CA LEU A 154 -3.86 -10.78 -23.69
C LEU A 154 -3.57 -10.19 -25.08
N GLY A 155 -4.34 -9.17 -25.49
CA GLY A 155 -4.20 -8.51 -26.79
C GLY A 155 -3.01 -7.56 -26.86
N VAL A 156 -2.54 -7.05 -25.73
CA VAL A 156 -1.36 -6.20 -25.63
C VAL A 156 -0.11 -7.07 -25.65
N ARG A 157 0.80 -6.79 -26.58
CA ARG A 157 2.10 -7.46 -26.62
C ARG A 157 3.04 -6.78 -25.61
N LEU A 158 3.37 -7.50 -24.56
CA LEU A 158 4.38 -7.07 -23.61
C LEU A 158 5.78 -7.32 -24.20
N GLY A 159 6.68 -6.35 -24.01
CA GLY A 159 8.10 -6.49 -24.35
C GLY A 159 8.86 -7.37 -23.34
N GLU A 160 10.13 -7.07 -23.13
CA GLU A 160 10.97 -7.76 -22.16
C GLU A 160 10.48 -7.53 -20.71
N ARG A 161 9.97 -6.31 -20.43
CA ARG A 161 9.42 -5.96 -19.12
C ARG A 161 7.96 -6.38 -19.02
N ARG A 162 7.63 -7.01 -17.91
CA ARG A 162 6.25 -7.40 -17.56
C ARG A 162 5.86 -6.78 -16.23
N PRO A 163 4.57 -6.45 -16.02
CA PRO A 163 4.10 -6.02 -14.72
C PRO A 163 4.49 -7.01 -13.63
N LYS A 164 5.06 -6.49 -12.54
CA LYS A 164 5.38 -7.26 -11.34
C LYS A 164 4.16 -7.31 -10.43
N ILE A 165 3.81 -8.47 -9.95
CA ILE A 165 2.65 -8.67 -9.07
C ILE A 165 3.09 -8.47 -7.62
N ILE A 166 2.49 -7.49 -6.94
CA ILE A 166 2.76 -7.17 -5.53
C ILE A 166 1.53 -7.50 -4.71
N LEU A 167 1.66 -8.39 -3.72
CA LEU A 167 0.54 -8.76 -2.85
C LEU A 167 0.55 -7.95 -1.55
N ALA A 168 -0.53 -7.22 -1.26
CA ALA A 168 -0.71 -6.63 0.07
C ALA A 168 -1.04 -7.73 1.09
N ALA A 169 -0.25 -7.81 2.15
CA ALA A 169 -0.39 -8.86 3.16
C ALA A 169 0.02 -8.36 4.55
N LEU A 170 -0.70 -8.83 5.57
CA LEU A 170 -0.47 -8.51 6.99
C LEU A 170 -0.42 -9.76 7.87
N ASN A 171 -1.13 -10.82 7.48
CA ASN A 171 -1.30 -12.04 8.28
C ASN A 171 -0.38 -13.15 7.78
N PRO A 172 0.09 -14.08 8.66
CA PRO A 172 1.19 -15.00 8.36
C PRO A 172 0.99 -15.82 7.09
N LEU A 173 -0.23 -16.36 6.87
CA LEU A 173 -0.50 -17.19 5.69
C LEU A 173 -0.49 -16.38 4.40
N MET A 174 -0.97 -15.12 4.44
CA MET A 174 -0.96 -14.24 3.27
C MET A 174 0.45 -13.72 2.99
N LEU A 175 1.26 -13.45 4.03
CA LEU A 175 2.68 -13.08 3.90
C LEU A 175 3.49 -14.22 3.26
N ARG A 176 3.27 -15.47 3.69
CA ARG A 176 3.90 -16.65 3.06
C ARG A 176 3.47 -16.82 1.62
N LEU A 177 2.17 -16.64 1.33
CA LEU A 177 1.65 -16.69 -0.03
C LEU A 177 2.30 -15.62 -0.93
N ALA A 178 2.55 -14.41 -0.41
CA ALA A 178 3.27 -13.39 -1.15
C ALA A 178 4.69 -13.85 -1.52
N GLY A 179 5.44 -14.43 -0.58
CA GLY A 179 6.74 -15.01 -0.85
C GLY A 179 6.70 -16.13 -1.89
N GLU A 180 5.65 -16.97 -1.86
CA GLU A 180 5.50 -18.13 -2.74
C GLU A 180 5.14 -17.75 -4.19
N LEU A 181 4.22 -16.80 -4.39
CA LEU A 181 3.59 -16.56 -5.70
C LEU A 181 3.71 -15.13 -6.24
N ALA A 182 4.07 -14.14 -5.44
CA ALA A 182 4.18 -12.76 -5.88
C ALA A 182 5.65 -12.36 -6.14
N ASP A 183 5.85 -11.27 -6.89
CA ASP A 183 7.17 -10.68 -7.11
C ASP A 183 7.56 -9.75 -5.95
N GLY A 184 6.57 -9.32 -5.17
CA GLY A 184 6.77 -8.53 -3.96
C GLY A 184 5.59 -8.58 -3.01
N VAL A 185 5.81 -8.11 -1.80
CA VAL A 185 4.78 -7.92 -0.76
C VAL A 185 4.69 -6.45 -0.41
N LEU A 186 3.49 -5.95 -0.17
CA LEU A 186 3.25 -4.61 0.36
C LEU A 186 2.73 -4.71 1.79
N LEU A 187 3.54 -4.22 2.72
CA LEU A 187 3.21 -4.09 4.13
C LEU A 187 2.56 -2.72 4.39
N ASN A 188 1.57 -2.67 5.28
CA ASN A 188 0.88 -1.45 5.63
C ASN A 188 0.38 -1.49 7.08
N TYR A 189 0.24 -0.35 7.75
CA TYR A 189 -0.25 -0.23 9.12
C TYR A 189 0.46 -1.16 10.11
N LEU A 190 1.78 -1.04 10.21
CA LEU A 190 2.58 -1.73 11.21
C LEU A 190 3.74 -0.85 11.66
N PRO A 191 4.16 -0.93 12.92
CA PRO A 191 5.35 -0.22 13.40
C PRO A 191 6.63 -0.86 12.86
N ALA A 192 7.71 -0.10 12.76
CA ALA A 192 9.02 -0.61 12.34
C ALA A 192 9.48 -1.84 13.16
N SER A 193 9.13 -1.89 14.45
CA SER A 193 9.44 -3.03 15.34
C SER A 193 8.80 -4.36 14.93
N HIS A 194 7.72 -4.33 14.14
CA HIS A 194 7.03 -5.55 13.66
C HIS A 194 7.43 -5.96 12.23
N VAL A 195 8.21 -5.15 11.53
CA VAL A 195 8.63 -5.41 10.14
C VAL A 195 9.45 -6.70 10.05
N ALA A 196 10.44 -6.89 10.92
CA ALA A 196 11.33 -8.06 10.88
C ALA A 196 10.55 -9.38 10.97
N TRP A 197 9.53 -9.45 11.84
CA TRP A 197 8.64 -10.60 11.93
C TRP A 197 7.86 -10.84 10.62
N SER A 198 7.33 -9.76 10.02
CA SER A 198 6.60 -9.86 8.74
C SER A 198 7.50 -10.36 7.62
N VAL A 199 8.73 -9.84 7.54
CA VAL A 199 9.76 -10.28 6.57
C VAL A 199 10.08 -11.76 6.75
N GLU A 200 10.23 -12.25 7.98
CA GLU A 200 10.43 -13.68 8.27
C GLU A 200 9.30 -14.55 7.69
N GLN A 201 8.03 -14.12 7.85
CA GLN A 201 6.90 -14.85 7.28
C GLN A 201 6.93 -14.85 5.73
N VAL A 202 7.32 -13.74 5.09
CA VAL A 202 7.49 -13.67 3.63
C VAL A 202 8.59 -14.64 3.18
N ARG A 203 9.76 -14.59 3.82
CA ARG A 203 10.91 -15.44 3.49
C ARG A 203 10.63 -16.94 3.69
N ALA A 204 9.73 -17.30 4.60
CA ALA A 204 9.25 -18.68 4.74
C ALA A 204 8.47 -19.20 3.52
N GLY A 205 7.95 -18.31 2.66
CA GLY A 205 7.30 -18.65 1.39
C GLY A 205 8.24 -18.57 0.18
N GLY A 206 9.21 -17.66 0.19
CA GLY A 206 10.14 -17.44 -0.93
C GLY A 206 10.78 -16.05 -0.89
N ASP A 207 11.36 -15.64 -2.01
CA ASP A 207 12.13 -14.40 -2.10
C ASP A 207 11.37 -13.29 -2.85
N ALA A 208 10.39 -12.69 -2.18
CA ALA A 208 9.65 -11.54 -2.69
C ALA A 208 10.24 -10.23 -2.20
N THR A 209 10.29 -9.18 -3.04
CA THR A 209 10.70 -7.83 -2.64
C THR A 209 9.74 -7.26 -1.59
N VAL A 210 10.27 -6.72 -0.50
CA VAL A 210 9.46 -6.16 0.59
C VAL A 210 9.28 -4.66 0.41
N TYR A 211 8.07 -4.26 0.01
CA TYR A 211 7.60 -2.89 0.01
C TYR A 211 6.88 -2.60 1.33
N GLY A 212 7.03 -1.40 1.87
CA GLY A 212 6.33 -1.01 3.09
C GLY A 212 5.84 0.42 3.03
N TYR A 213 4.56 0.65 3.31
CA TYR A 213 4.08 2.00 3.55
C TYR A 213 4.61 2.49 4.89
N VAL A 214 5.20 3.68 4.86
CA VAL A 214 5.70 4.37 6.04
C VAL A 214 4.89 5.66 6.19
N HIS A 215 4.00 5.67 7.18
CA HIS A 215 3.12 6.79 7.47
C HIS A 215 3.92 7.82 8.27
N VAL A 216 4.25 8.93 7.65
CA VAL A 216 5.08 9.98 8.25
C VAL A 216 4.59 11.38 7.88
N GLY A 217 4.85 12.36 8.75
CA GLY A 217 4.52 13.76 8.48
C GLY A 217 5.46 14.73 9.18
N VAL A 218 6.01 15.70 8.43
CA VAL A 218 6.77 16.81 9.03
C VAL A 218 5.76 17.84 9.54
N THR A 219 5.30 17.61 10.77
CA THR A 219 4.32 18.46 11.46
C THR A 219 4.35 18.21 12.97
N ASP A 220 3.82 19.15 13.75
CA ASP A 220 3.70 19.00 15.21
C ASP A 220 2.75 17.85 15.54
N PRO A 221 3.16 16.82 16.30
CA PRO A 221 2.31 15.70 16.67
C PRO A 221 1.14 16.12 17.60
N GLU A 222 1.34 17.04 18.55
CA GLU A 222 0.36 17.32 19.61
C GLU A 222 -1.03 17.73 19.08
N PRO A 223 -1.16 18.73 18.18
CA PRO A 223 -2.48 19.11 17.65
C PRO A 223 -3.08 18.08 16.69
N ASN A 224 -2.30 17.10 16.22
CA ASN A 224 -2.69 16.14 15.18
C ASN A 224 -2.95 14.71 15.72
N ARG A 225 -2.72 14.43 17.02
CA ARG A 225 -2.93 13.10 17.61
C ARG A 225 -4.35 12.56 17.43
N ASP A 226 -5.36 13.42 17.48
CA ASP A 226 -6.74 13.00 17.27
C ASP A 226 -7.04 12.59 15.83
N LEU A 227 -6.26 13.07 14.85
CA LEU A 227 -6.33 12.58 13.47
C LEU A 227 -5.76 11.16 13.39
N GLY A 228 -4.61 10.90 14.03
CA GLY A 228 -4.03 9.56 14.12
C GLY A 228 -4.95 8.57 14.83
N ARG A 229 -5.58 8.96 15.96
CA ARG A 229 -6.57 8.12 16.63
C ARG A 229 -7.75 7.77 15.72
N LYS A 230 -8.25 8.71 14.94
CA LYS A 230 -9.36 8.49 13.98
C LYS A 230 -8.93 7.60 12.83
N ASP A 231 -7.70 7.76 12.33
CA ASP A 231 -7.14 6.93 11.27
C ASP A 231 -7.03 5.48 11.76
N LEU A 232 -6.28 5.23 12.81
CA LEU A 232 -6.06 3.90 13.37
C LEU A 232 -7.35 3.21 13.83
N PHE A 233 -8.30 3.95 14.44
CA PHE A 233 -9.61 3.41 14.77
C PHE A 233 -10.30 2.77 13.56
N SER A 234 -10.21 3.40 12.39
CA SER A 234 -10.85 2.92 11.17
C SER A 234 -10.34 1.55 10.73
N TYR A 235 -9.12 1.20 11.12
CA TYR A 235 -8.47 -0.08 10.82
C TYR A 235 -8.60 -1.09 11.98
N ILE A 236 -8.56 -0.65 13.23
CA ILE A 236 -8.71 -1.54 14.41
C ILE A 236 -10.04 -2.30 14.41
N VAL A 237 -11.09 -1.71 13.85
CA VAL A 237 -12.41 -2.36 13.73
C VAL A 237 -12.49 -3.39 12.59
N VAL A 238 -11.44 -3.55 11.80
CA VAL A 238 -11.32 -4.56 10.73
C VAL A 238 -10.46 -5.72 11.21
N ASP A 239 -10.99 -6.94 11.23
CA ASP A 239 -10.35 -8.12 11.84
C ASP A 239 -8.90 -8.35 11.38
N ALA A 240 -8.63 -8.28 10.08
CA ALA A 240 -7.29 -8.51 9.54
C ALA A 240 -6.24 -7.52 10.06
N TYR A 241 -6.62 -6.26 10.27
CA TYR A 241 -5.76 -5.24 10.86
C TYR A 241 -5.68 -5.37 12.37
N ALA A 242 -6.79 -5.66 13.05
CA ALA A 242 -6.80 -5.93 14.48
C ALA A 242 -5.82 -7.04 14.85
N ASP A 243 -5.86 -8.16 14.13
CA ASP A 243 -4.93 -9.29 14.32
C ASP A 243 -3.47 -8.87 14.10
N ASN A 244 -3.21 -8.00 13.13
CA ASN A 244 -1.87 -7.46 12.89
C ASN A 244 -1.40 -6.56 14.04
N PHE A 245 -2.24 -5.65 14.51
CA PHE A 245 -1.93 -4.77 15.64
C PHE A 245 -1.72 -5.55 16.95
N ILE A 246 -2.51 -6.61 17.21
CA ILE A 246 -2.31 -7.49 18.35
C ILE A 246 -0.90 -8.11 18.31
N ARG A 247 -0.49 -8.66 17.16
CA ARG A 247 0.85 -9.24 17.00
C ARG A 247 1.96 -8.21 17.11
N ALA A 248 1.68 -6.97 16.70
CA ALA A 248 2.61 -5.85 16.82
C ALA A 248 2.73 -5.29 18.24
N GLY A 249 2.01 -5.86 19.24
CA GLY A 249 2.12 -5.50 20.65
C GLY A 249 1.09 -4.49 21.13
N PHE A 250 -0.04 -4.33 20.42
CA PHE A 250 -1.14 -3.41 20.77
C PHE A 250 -2.42 -4.17 21.18
N ALA A 251 -2.28 -5.32 21.83
CA ALA A 251 -3.42 -6.18 22.18
C ALA A 251 -4.44 -5.49 23.08
N ASP A 252 -3.96 -4.74 24.07
CA ASP A 252 -4.81 -4.05 25.05
C ASP A 252 -5.61 -2.91 24.40
N GLU A 253 -4.95 -2.11 23.54
CA GLU A 253 -5.59 -1.04 22.78
C GLU A 253 -6.68 -1.61 21.84
N VAL A 254 -6.36 -2.68 21.11
CA VAL A 254 -7.31 -3.33 20.20
C VAL A 254 -8.53 -3.87 20.97
N ALA A 255 -8.31 -4.54 22.11
CA ALA A 255 -9.38 -5.07 22.92
C ALA A 255 -10.32 -3.96 23.41
N GLN A 256 -9.76 -2.89 23.99
CA GLN A 256 -10.53 -1.77 24.54
C GLN A 256 -11.28 -0.99 23.46
N VAL A 257 -10.62 -0.71 22.31
CA VAL A 257 -11.27 -0.03 21.18
C VAL A 257 -12.46 -0.83 20.67
N ARG A 258 -12.30 -2.14 20.49
CA ARG A 258 -13.37 -3.02 19.97
C ARG A 258 -14.51 -3.19 20.97
N GLU A 259 -14.23 -3.28 22.26
CA GLU A 259 -15.26 -3.31 23.32
C GLU A 259 -16.09 -2.02 23.30
N CYS A 260 -15.45 -0.86 23.36
CA CYS A 260 -16.12 0.44 23.29
C CYS A 260 -16.92 0.62 22.00
N HIS A 261 -16.37 0.18 20.87
CA HIS A 261 -17.06 0.25 19.59
C HIS A 261 -18.31 -0.64 19.56
N ALA A 262 -18.23 -1.87 20.06
CA ALA A 262 -19.36 -2.79 20.16
C ALA A 262 -20.47 -2.24 21.09
N ALA A 263 -20.11 -1.51 22.14
CA ALA A 263 -21.03 -0.81 23.02
C ALA A 263 -21.64 0.48 22.41
N GLY A 264 -21.27 0.84 21.17
CA GLY A 264 -21.72 2.08 20.50
C GLY A 264 -21.06 3.36 21.02
N ASN A 265 -20.08 3.26 21.90
CA ASN A 265 -19.37 4.40 22.48
C ASN A 265 -18.14 4.78 21.63
N ARG A 266 -18.40 5.56 20.56
CA ARG A 266 -17.34 5.98 19.62
C ARG A 266 -16.27 6.86 20.30
N GLU A 267 -16.66 7.72 21.22
CA GLU A 267 -15.74 8.63 21.91
C GLU A 267 -14.74 7.84 22.75
N ALA A 268 -15.22 6.92 23.57
CA ALA A 268 -14.36 6.03 24.36
C ALA A 268 -13.50 5.13 23.47
N ALA A 269 -14.03 4.66 22.35
CA ALA A 269 -13.24 3.87 21.39
C ALA A 269 -12.09 4.66 20.78
N LEU A 270 -12.29 5.92 20.42
CA LEU A 270 -11.22 6.80 19.94
C LEU A 270 -10.19 7.10 21.04
N ALA A 271 -10.63 7.36 22.27
CA ALA A 271 -9.75 7.61 23.41
C ALA A 271 -8.90 6.39 23.80
N ALA A 272 -9.36 5.18 23.48
CA ALA A 272 -8.63 3.93 23.73
C ALA A 272 -7.47 3.69 22.77
N VAL A 273 -7.40 4.42 21.66
CA VAL A 273 -6.20 4.42 20.78
C VAL A 273 -5.11 5.23 21.49
N SER A 274 -4.10 4.57 22.02
CA SER A 274 -3.05 5.19 22.83
C SER A 274 -2.10 6.05 21.98
N ASP A 275 -1.47 7.05 22.60
CA ASP A 275 -0.42 7.84 21.97
C ASP A 275 0.74 6.95 21.51
N ARG A 276 1.09 5.93 22.29
CA ARG A 276 2.10 4.93 21.92
C ARG A 276 1.79 4.27 20.59
N MET A 277 0.53 3.93 20.33
CA MET A 277 0.11 3.30 19.08
C MET A 277 0.15 4.30 17.92
N VAL A 278 -0.32 5.53 18.12
CA VAL A 278 -0.26 6.61 17.13
C VAL A 278 1.19 6.90 16.76
N ASP A 279 2.05 7.20 17.75
CA ASP A 279 3.45 7.55 17.52
C ASP A 279 4.28 6.44 16.85
N ALA A 280 3.85 5.17 16.99
CA ALA A 280 4.53 4.03 16.37
C ALA A 280 4.12 3.76 14.92
N ILE A 281 2.95 4.22 14.48
CA ILE A 281 2.36 3.88 13.17
C ILE A 281 2.18 5.13 12.32
N ASP A 282 1.53 6.19 12.84
CA ASP A 282 1.32 7.47 12.17
C ASP A 282 2.31 8.50 12.72
N ILE A 283 3.53 8.41 12.24
CA ILE A 283 4.71 9.04 12.83
C ILE A 283 4.81 10.51 12.42
N LEU A 284 4.64 11.42 13.36
CA LEU A 284 4.75 12.85 13.16
C LEU A 284 5.96 13.42 13.91
N GLY A 285 6.57 14.48 13.39
CA GLY A 285 7.70 15.13 14.04
C GLY A 285 8.42 16.08 13.12
N ASP A 286 9.64 16.45 13.50
CA ASP A 286 10.53 17.24 12.65
C ASP A 286 11.14 16.40 11.51
N ALA A 287 11.86 17.06 10.60
CA ALA A 287 12.46 16.42 9.44
C ALA A 287 13.47 15.32 9.81
N HIS A 288 14.23 15.50 10.91
CA HIS A 288 15.18 14.49 11.39
C HIS A 288 14.47 13.25 11.91
N HIS A 289 13.38 13.43 12.66
CA HIS A 289 12.56 12.33 13.17
C HIS A 289 11.92 11.53 12.04
N VAL A 290 11.35 12.20 11.04
CA VAL A 290 10.78 11.56 9.84
C VAL A 290 11.83 10.75 9.09
N HIS A 291 13.03 11.33 8.84
CA HIS A 291 14.12 10.60 8.19
C HIS A 291 14.54 9.36 8.98
N ALA A 292 14.79 9.51 10.28
CA ALA A 292 15.18 8.40 11.16
C ALA A 292 14.14 7.29 11.18
N SER A 293 12.86 7.65 11.17
CA SER A 293 11.74 6.70 11.12
C SER A 293 11.72 5.89 9.82
N VAL A 294 11.89 6.52 8.66
CA VAL A 294 12.01 5.80 7.38
C VAL A 294 13.21 4.85 7.40
N GLN A 295 14.36 5.26 7.95
CA GLN A 295 15.54 4.40 8.07
C GLN A 295 15.27 3.22 9.04
N ALA A 296 14.45 3.39 10.08
CA ALA A 296 14.09 2.29 10.97
C ALA A 296 13.35 1.16 10.24
N TYR A 297 12.44 1.47 9.30
CA TYR A 297 11.78 0.45 8.46
C TYR A 297 12.77 -0.25 7.52
N VAL A 298 13.70 0.50 6.91
CA VAL A 298 14.77 -0.07 6.08
C VAL A 298 15.63 -1.03 6.90
N ASN A 299 16.09 -0.60 8.07
CA ASN A 299 16.92 -1.41 8.96
C ASN A 299 16.19 -2.67 9.47
N ALA A 300 14.87 -2.63 9.54
CA ALA A 300 14.02 -3.74 9.93
C ALA A 300 13.72 -4.72 8.77
N GLY A 301 14.13 -4.40 7.53
CA GLY A 301 14.07 -5.30 6.38
C GLY A 301 13.08 -4.89 5.27
N VAL A 302 12.62 -3.64 5.23
CA VAL A 302 11.90 -3.12 4.06
C VAL A 302 12.91 -2.79 2.95
N ASP A 303 12.79 -3.45 1.80
CA ASP A 303 13.65 -3.21 0.63
C ASP A 303 13.33 -1.86 -0.03
N VAL A 304 12.05 -1.51 -0.11
CA VAL A 304 11.56 -0.27 -0.73
C VAL A 304 10.53 0.39 0.18
N PRO A 305 10.93 1.35 1.02
CA PRO A 305 9.97 2.14 1.78
C PRO A 305 9.17 3.05 0.85
N ILE A 306 7.85 3.01 1.00
CA ILE A 306 6.92 3.87 0.27
C ILE A 306 6.40 4.91 1.26
N VAL A 307 6.86 6.13 1.11
CA VAL A 307 6.45 7.24 1.97
C VAL A 307 4.98 7.54 1.75
N MET A 308 4.21 7.51 2.82
CA MET A 308 2.82 7.96 2.88
C MET A 308 2.79 9.26 3.68
N PRO A 309 2.84 10.43 3.03
CA PRO A 309 2.79 11.70 3.74
C PRO A 309 1.45 11.84 4.46
N MET A 310 1.48 12.13 5.76
CA MET A 310 0.28 12.42 6.54
C MET A 310 0.02 13.94 6.47
N PRO A 311 -0.93 14.41 5.60
CA PRO A 311 -1.11 15.84 5.30
C PRO A 311 -1.90 16.54 6.40
N TRP A 312 -1.46 16.38 7.64
CA TRP A 312 -2.14 16.89 8.83
C TRP A 312 -1.54 18.23 9.24
N GLY A 313 -2.39 19.21 9.39
CA GLY A 313 -2.03 20.60 9.69
C GLY A 313 -2.71 21.60 8.75
N PRO A 314 -2.49 22.90 8.97
CA PRO A 314 -3.13 23.97 8.19
C PRO A 314 -2.60 24.08 6.75
N ASP A 315 -1.30 23.84 6.54
CA ASP A 315 -0.66 23.80 5.21
C ASP A 315 -0.39 22.37 4.78
N ARG A 316 -1.40 21.71 4.24
CA ARG A 316 -1.31 20.30 3.83
C ARG A 316 -0.26 20.05 2.74
N MET A 317 -0.14 20.95 1.77
CA MET A 317 0.83 20.79 0.69
C MET A 317 2.25 21.06 1.16
N GLY A 318 2.46 22.01 2.09
CA GLY A 318 3.74 22.22 2.76
C GLY A 318 4.18 20.97 3.53
N VAL A 319 3.29 20.39 4.35
CA VAL A 319 3.58 19.13 5.08
C VAL A 319 3.97 18.00 4.11
N ILE A 320 3.29 17.84 2.98
CA ILE A 320 3.62 16.81 1.98
C ILE A 320 5.01 17.07 1.39
N SER A 321 5.31 18.31 0.99
CA SER A 321 6.61 18.70 0.42
C SER A 321 7.76 18.45 1.40
N ASP A 322 7.61 18.91 2.63
CA ASP A 322 8.62 18.77 3.68
C ASP A 322 8.85 17.30 4.05
N THR A 323 7.77 16.51 4.09
CA THR A 323 7.85 15.06 4.35
C THR A 323 8.59 14.33 3.23
N ILE A 324 8.31 14.65 1.95
CA ILE A 324 9.03 14.07 0.80
C ILE A 324 10.53 14.37 0.90
N ASN A 325 10.91 15.62 1.19
CA ASN A 325 12.30 16.03 1.32
C ASN A 325 12.98 15.38 2.53
N ALA A 326 12.32 15.39 3.68
CA ALA A 326 12.85 14.80 4.91
C ALA A 326 13.12 13.30 4.76
N ALA A 327 12.15 12.54 4.23
CA ALA A 327 12.30 11.11 4.00
C ALA A 327 13.50 10.78 3.09
N ALA A 328 13.77 11.62 2.09
CA ALA A 328 14.93 11.52 1.20
C ALA A 328 16.26 11.97 1.84
N GLY A 329 16.25 12.43 3.12
CA GLY A 329 17.45 12.95 3.80
C GLY A 329 17.88 14.35 3.36
N ARG A 330 16.98 15.11 2.78
CA ARG A 330 17.16 16.54 2.46
C ARG A 330 16.66 17.37 3.63
N LEU A 331 17.53 17.51 4.64
CA LEU A 331 17.23 18.10 5.94
C LEU A 331 17.62 19.57 5.97
#